data_f2621c7f4cd21e7c3df68b6f63d6bf00
#
_entry.id   f2621c7f4cd21e7c3df68b6f63d6bf00
#
_cell.length_a   1.000
_cell.length_b   1.000
_cell.length_c   1.000
_cell.angle_alpha   90.00
_cell.angle_beta   90.00
_cell.angle_gamma   90.00
#
_symmetry.space_group_name_H-M   'P 1'
#
loop_
_entity.id
_entity.type
_entity.pdbx_description
1 polymer ?
#
loop_
_entity_poly.entity_id
_entity_poly.type
_entity_poly.pdbx_seq_one_letter_code
_entity_poly.pdbx_strand_id
1 'polypeptide(L)'
;AGFIGEKNYEEVVKINSGTYIISEEDAVLNQSVEDYIDFFDSMYSNSKNIFFDKQIIIATAKNSYYLYDKSFQQEIVIDEVIDGDEELIGQTMQMLCSGGFYFETPEEFNKRIYHSAFLNKAVTPEENRRQFMFDFGGLNVMKPGHTYLIFAQSIDFGNYTMICADKHQYTWFDLSQTETKVMETNSFSDYCSNEIFTNSKAVVDDYYRLKKDVLNYYDIRMYA
;
A
#
# COMPACT_ATOMS: atom_id res chain seq x y z
N ALA A 1 -2.48 3.38 -18.21
CA ALA A 1 -2.66 2.16 -17.40
C ALA A 1 -3.97 1.49 -17.83
N GLY A 2 -3.92 0.21 -18.20
CA GLY A 2 -5.11 -0.53 -18.61
C GLY A 2 -5.95 -0.90 -17.38
N PHE A 3 -7.27 -0.70 -17.48
CA PHE A 3 -8.20 -1.18 -16.46
C PHE A 3 -8.33 -2.70 -16.59
N ILE A 4 -8.04 -3.44 -15.52
CA ILE A 4 -8.11 -4.91 -15.50
C ILE A 4 -9.50 -5.38 -15.02
N GLY A 5 -10.13 -4.64 -14.13
CA GLY A 5 -11.48 -4.90 -13.65
C GLY A 5 -11.61 -4.82 -12.13
N GLU A 6 -12.83 -5.03 -11.67
CA GLU A 6 -13.15 -5.19 -10.26
C GLU A 6 -12.86 -6.62 -9.81
N LYS A 7 -12.23 -6.79 -8.66
CA LYS A 7 -11.81 -8.05 -8.08
C LYS A 7 -12.07 -8.07 -6.57
N ASN A 8 -12.29 -9.27 -6.03
CA ASN A 8 -12.25 -9.50 -4.59
C ASN A 8 -10.84 -9.89 -4.14
N TYR A 9 -10.63 -9.98 -2.82
CA TYR A 9 -9.32 -10.30 -2.24
C TYR A 9 -8.75 -11.65 -2.71
N GLU A 10 -9.56 -12.69 -2.81
CA GLU A 10 -9.13 -14.02 -3.26
C GLU A 10 -8.63 -13.97 -4.72
N GLU A 11 -9.31 -13.21 -5.57
CA GLU A 11 -8.89 -13.01 -6.95
C GLU A 11 -7.59 -12.22 -7.03
N VAL A 12 -7.40 -11.18 -6.20
CA VAL A 12 -6.13 -10.42 -6.10
C VAL A 12 -4.99 -11.33 -5.68
N VAL A 13 -5.18 -12.16 -4.66
CA VAL A 13 -4.19 -13.15 -4.21
C VAL A 13 -3.86 -14.13 -5.33
N LYS A 14 -4.86 -14.63 -6.04
CA LYS A 14 -4.68 -15.57 -7.15
C LYS A 14 -3.88 -14.96 -8.31
N ILE A 15 -4.19 -13.72 -8.70
CA ILE A 15 -3.46 -13.00 -9.75
C ILE A 15 -1.99 -12.82 -9.38
N ASN A 16 -1.70 -12.57 -8.11
CA ASN A 16 -0.36 -12.33 -7.61
C ASN A 16 0.38 -13.58 -7.11
N SER A 17 -0.20 -14.77 -7.21
CA SER A 17 0.39 -16.00 -6.69
C SER A 17 1.81 -16.32 -7.22
N GLY A 18 2.14 -15.85 -8.42
CA GLY A 18 3.48 -15.97 -9.02
C GLY A 18 4.41 -14.78 -8.79
N THR A 19 4.01 -13.82 -7.95
CA THR A 19 4.80 -12.62 -7.69
C THR A 19 5.93 -12.92 -6.72
N TYR A 20 7.12 -12.42 -7.04
CA TYR A 20 8.34 -12.61 -6.28
C TYR A 20 8.60 -11.44 -5.36
N ILE A 21 9.04 -11.75 -4.15
CA ILE A 21 9.56 -10.76 -3.21
C ILE A 21 11.02 -10.48 -3.55
N ILE A 22 11.37 -9.20 -3.69
CA ILE A 22 12.75 -8.77 -3.67
C ILE A 22 13.09 -8.47 -2.21
N SER A 23 14.07 -9.20 -1.67
CA SER A 23 14.63 -8.88 -0.36
C SER A 23 15.60 -7.72 -0.52
N GLU A 24 15.27 -6.57 0.03
CA GLU A 24 16.20 -5.45 0.14
C GLU A 24 16.53 -5.22 1.61
N GLU A 25 17.76 -5.54 2.01
CA GLU A 25 18.26 -5.19 3.34
C GLU A 25 18.29 -3.66 3.56
N ASP A 26 18.37 -2.90 2.45
CA ASP A 26 18.38 -1.43 2.43
C ASP A 26 16.99 -0.79 2.67
N ALA A 27 15.92 -1.59 2.74
CA ALA A 27 14.55 -1.12 3.02
C ALA A 27 14.28 -0.86 4.51
N VAL A 28 15.27 -1.02 5.37
CA VAL A 28 15.18 -0.65 6.78
C VAL A 28 15.27 0.87 6.90
N LEU A 29 14.16 1.50 7.30
CA LEU A 29 14.11 2.97 7.44
C LEU A 29 14.93 3.50 8.59
N ASN A 30 14.93 2.77 9.71
CA ASN A 30 15.52 3.20 10.98
C ASN A 30 15.19 4.66 11.37
N GLN A 31 13.99 5.08 11.00
CA GLN A 31 13.47 6.43 11.16
C GLN A 31 12.79 6.58 12.52
N SER A 32 12.94 7.75 13.17
CA SER A 32 12.16 8.08 14.37
C SER A 32 10.70 8.36 13.98
N VAL A 33 9.79 8.29 14.94
CA VAL A 33 8.38 8.65 14.69
C VAL A 33 8.26 10.13 14.34
N GLU A 34 9.03 10.99 14.96
CA GLU A 34 9.07 12.43 14.68
C GLU A 34 9.50 12.69 13.24
N ASP A 35 10.58 12.08 12.78
CA ASP A 35 11.04 12.22 11.39
C ASP A 35 10.01 11.67 10.39
N TYR A 36 9.32 10.58 10.75
CA TYR A 36 8.27 10.00 9.92
C TYR A 36 7.09 10.96 9.77
N ILE A 37 6.61 11.53 10.88
CA ILE A 37 5.50 12.49 10.88
C ILE A 37 5.89 13.81 10.21
N ASP A 38 7.07 14.35 10.52
CA ASP A 38 7.57 15.60 9.95
C ASP A 38 7.76 15.49 8.44
N PHE A 39 8.22 14.33 7.95
CA PHE A 39 8.34 14.09 6.51
C PHE A 39 6.95 14.12 5.84
N PHE A 40 5.95 13.44 6.40
CA PHE A 40 4.59 13.44 5.89
C PHE A 40 4.01 14.86 5.90
N ASP A 41 4.11 15.58 7.01
CA ASP A 41 3.61 16.95 7.15
C ASP A 41 4.30 17.93 6.21
N SER A 42 5.59 17.74 5.95
CA SER A 42 6.37 18.61 5.05
C SER A 42 5.85 18.59 3.61
N MET A 43 5.22 17.49 3.19
CA MET A 43 4.66 17.37 1.83
C MET A 43 3.47 18.31 1.62
N TYR A 44 2.74 18.67 2.67
CA TYR A 44 1.53 19.51 2.63
C TYR A 44 1.79 20.94 3.10
N SER A 45 2.90 21.19 3.82
CA SER A 45 3.24 22.51 4.37
C SER A 45 3.73 23.51 3.30
N ASN A 46 4.12 23.01 2.12
CA ASN A 46 4.56 23.88 1.03
C ASN A 46 3.35 24.36 0.23
N SER A 47 3.11 25.66 0.22
CA SER A 47 2.06 26.38 -0.54
C SER A 47 2.00 26.10 -2.05
N LYS A 48 2.80 25.18 -2.56
CA LYS A 48 2.77 24.68 -3.94
C LYS A 48 1.75 23.55 -4.16
N ASN A 49 1.29 22.89 -3.10
CA ASN A 49 0.28 21.85 -3.17
C ASN A 49 -1.11 22.42 -2.87
N ILE A 50 -1.62 23.27 -3.74
CA ILE A 50 -2.99 23.83 -3.62
C ILE A 50 -4.11 22.85 -3.96
N PHE A 51 -3.76 21.60 -4.36
CA PHE A 51 -4.73 20.62 -4.82
C PHE A 51 -4.90 19.42 -3.89
N PHE A 52 -4.03 19.27 -2.91
CA PHE A 52 -4.01 18.08 -2.05
C PHE A 52 -4.10 18.50 -0.58
N ASP A 53 -5.06 17.91 0.11
CA ASP A 53 -5.23 18.07 1.55
C ASP A 53 -4.74 16.82 2.27
N LYS A 54 -4.00 17.02 3.35
CA LYS A 54 -3.53 15.95 4.23
C LYS A 54 -4.71 15.27 4.92
N GLN A 55 -4.68 13.94 4.95
CA GLN A 55 -5.66 13.13 5.66
C GLN A 55 -4.97 12.02 6.45
N ILE A 56 -5.07 12.05 7.76
CA ILE A 56 -4.70 10.94 8.63
C ILE A 56 -6.00 10.35 9.15
N ILE A 57 -6.33 9.15 8.70
CA ILE A 57 -7.64 8.53 8.90
C ILE A 57 -7.52 7.13 9.48
N ILE A 58 -8.56 6.70 10.18
CA ILE A 58 -8.82 5.30 10.48
C ILE A 58 -9.95 4.84 9.57
N ALA A 59 -9.72 3.75 8.82
CA ALA A 59 -10.69 3.25 7.87
C ALA A 59 -10.70 1.73 7.82
N THR A 60 -11.88 1.18 7.57
CA THR A 60 -12.09 -0.26 7.38
C THR A 60 -12.08 -0.60 5.90
N ALA A 61 -11.19 -1.52 5.52
CA ALA A 61 -11.06 -1.99 4.15
C ALA A 61 -12.22 -2.89 3.74
N LYS A 62 -12.73 -2.69 2.52
CA LYS A 62 -13.78 -3.50 1.91
C LYS A 62 -13.20 -4.53 0.95
N ASN A 63 -13.99 -5.52 0.58
CA ASN A 63 -13.61 -6.60 -0.34
C ASN A 63 -13.89 -6.22 -1.81
N SER A 64 -13.49 -5.03 -2.20
CA SER A 64 -13.64 -4.52 -3.56
C SER A 64 -12.41 -3.76 -3.99
N TYR A 65 -11.76 -4.24 -5.06
CA TYR A 65 -10.54 -3.71 -5.64
C TYR A 65 -10.75 -3.44 -7.12
N TYR A 66 -10.48 -2.22 -7.55
CA TYR A 66 -10.43 -1.87 -8.98
C TYR A 66 -8.97 -1.88 -9.43
N LEU A 67 -8.61 -2.86 -10.24
CA LEU A 67 -7.23 -3.13 -10.61
C LEU A 67 -6.83 -2.44 -11.91
N TYR A 68 -5.60 -1.93 -11.91
CA TYR A 68 -4.89 -1.38 -13.07
C TYR A 68 -3.52 -2.06 -13.16
N ASP A 69 -2.73 -1.79 -14.21
CA ASP A 69 -1.42 -2.41 -14.41
C ASP A 69 -0.51 -2.42 -13.18
N LYS A 70 -0.39 -1.26 -12.53
CA LYS A 70 0.57 -1.01 -11.44
C LYS A 70 -0.04 -0.25 -10.27
N SER A 71 -1.35 -0.17 -10.23
CA SER A 71 -2.07 0.52 -9.19
C SER A 71 -3.41 -0.15 -8.97
N PHE A 72 -4.04 0.17 -7.87
CA PHE A 72 -5.40 -0.28 -7.59
C PHE A 72 -6.14 0.81 -6.84
N GLN A 73 -7.46 0.73 -6.88
CA GLN A 73 -8.31 1.43 -5.95
C GLN A 73 -8.94 0.38 -5.05
N GLN A 74 -8.94 0.65 -3.77
CA GLN A 74 -9.64 -0.19 -2.80
C GLN A 74 -10.76 0.59 -2.15
N GLU A 75 -11.92 -0.01 -2.05
CA GLU A 75 -13.04 0.56 -1.31
C GLU A 75 -12.74 0.52 0.20
N ILE A 76 -12.91 1.65 0.85
CA ILE A 76 -12.75 1.84 2.29
C ILE A 76 -13.96 2.56 2.87
N VAL A 77 -14.26 2.32 4.14
CA VAL A 77 -15.18 3.15 4.94
C VAL A 77 -14.34 3.91 5.94
N ILE A 78 -14.48 5.23 5.96
CA ILE A 78 -13.75 6.09 6.90
C ILE A 78 -14.48 6.07 8.23
N ASP A 79 -13.81 5.52 9.24
CA ASP A 79 -14.38 5.36 10.59
C ASP A 79 -14.08 6.57 11.47
N GLU A 80 -12.87 7.15 11.32
CA GLU A 80 -12.40 8.28 12.11
C GLU A 80 -11.40 9.13 11.30
N VAL A 81 -11.37 10.42 11.57
CA VAL A 81 -10.34 11.34 11.06
C VAL A 81 -9.50 11.83 12.24
N ILE A 82 -8.20 11.52 12.21
CA ILE A 82 -7.23 11.94 13.23
C ILE A 82 -6.75 13.37 12.96
N ASP A 83 -6.44 13.65 11.69
CA ASP A 83 -6.04 14.97 11.22
C ASP A 83 -6.48 15.13 9.76
N GLY A 84 -7.39 16.05 9.50
CA GLY A 84 -7.94 16.27 8.16
C GLY A 84 -9.41 16.74 8.19
N ASP A 85 -10.15 16.32 7.18
CA ASP A 85 -11.55 16.71 6.98
C ASP A 85 -12.52 15.74 7.68
N GLU A 86 -13.13 16.19 8.78
CA GLU A 86 -14.11 15.40 9.54
C GLU A 86 -15.40 15.08 8.74
N GLU A 87 -15.70 15.79 7.65
CA GLU A 87 -16.85 15.48 6.80
C GLU A 87 -16.69 14.13 6.05
N LEU A 88 -15.47 13.58 6.01
CA LEU A 88 -15.20 12.27 5.44
C LEU A 88 -15.68 11.10 6.33
N ILE A 89 -15.94 11.33 7.62
CA ILE A 89 -16.35 10.26 8.56
C ILE A 89 -17.65 9.61 8.09
N GLY A 90 -17.67 8.30 8.04
CA GLY A 90 -18.80 7.47 7.61
C GLY A 90 -18.94 7.34 6.11
N GLN A 91 -18.14 8.02 5.31
CA GLN A 91 -18.18 7.90 3.87
C GLN A 91 -17.50 6.60 3.40
N THR A 92 -18.09 5.99 2.36
CA THR A 92 -17.48 4.90 1.60
C THR A 92 -16.79 5.50 0.39
N MET A 93 -15.49 5.28 0.27
CA MET A 93 -14.68 5.90 -0.77
C MET A 93 -13.75 4.89 -1.44
N GLN A 94 -13.37 5.18 -2.68
CA GLN A 94 -12.31 4.46 -3.39
C GLN A 94 -10.98 5.15 -3.09
N MET A 95 -10.09 4.46 -2.40
CA MET A 95 -8.73 4.95 -2.16
C MET A 95 -7.82 4.49 -3.30
N LEU A 96 -7.26 5.44 -4.04
CA LEU A 96 -6.26 5.14 -5.06
C LEU A 96 -4.92 4.79 -4.38
N CYS A 97 -4.41 3.62 -4.69
CA CYS A 97 -3.10 3.16 -4.27
C CYS A 97 -2.19 3.02 -5.49
N SER A 98 -1.13 3.80 -5.55
CA SER A 98 -0.05 3.58 -6.50
C SER A 98 0.96 2.65 -5.84
N GLY A 99 1.33 1.54 -6.44
CA GLY A 99 2.27 0.73 -5.74
C GLY A 99 2.67 -0.58 -6.34
N GLY A 100 3.51 -1.28 -5.65
CA GLY A 100 4.36 -2.35 -6.03
C GLY A 100 3.73 -3.64 -6.56
N PHE A 101 2.43 -3.73 -6.69
CA PHE A 101 1.79 -4.92 -7.22
C PHE A 101 1.55 -4.83 -8.73
N TYR A 102 1.81 -5.94 -9.40
CA TYR A 102 1.39 -6.15 -10.78
C TYR A 102 0.11 -6.98 -10.79
N PHE A 103 -0.97 -6.43 -11.34
CA PHE A 103 -2.29 -7.08 -11.36
C PHE A 103 -2.61 -7.72 -12.71
N GLU A 104 -1.69 -7.74 -13.64
CA GLU A 104 -1.76 -8.45 -14.91
C GLU A 104 -1.16 -9.86 -14.81
N THR A 105 -1.57 -10.77 -15.68
CA THR A 105 -0.96 -12.09 -15.75
C THR A 105 0.50 -11.99 -16.20
N PRO A 106 1.37 -12.98 -15.89
CA PRO A 106 2.75 -13.01 -16.40
C PRO A 106 2.83 -12.89 -17.92
N GLU A 107 1.89 -13.47 -18.65
CA GLU A 107 1.85 -13.40 -20.10
C GLU A 107 1.54 -11.99 -20.62
N GLU A 108 0.59 -11.29 -20.02
CA GLU A 108 0.26 -9.91 -20.34
C GLU A 108 1.39 -8.97 -20.00
N PHE A 109 2.00 -9.14 -18.82
CA PHE A 109 3.18 -8.42 -18.39
C PHE A 109 4.32 -8.55 -19.39
N ASN A 110 4.62 -9.78 -19.83
CA ASN A 110 5.66 -10.05 -20.80
C ASN A 110 5.38 -9.41 -22.15
N LYS A 111 4.15 -9.51 -22.65
CA LYS A 111 3.75 -8.84 -23.89
C LYS A 111 3.96 -7.33 -23.82
N ARG A 112 3.63 -6.72 -22.68
CA ARG A 112 3.80 -5.27 -22.47
C ARG A 112 5.27 -4.87 -22.42
N ILE A 113 6.12 -5.63 -21.77
CA ILE A 113 7.58 -5.37 -21.69
C ILE A 113 8.23 -5.50 -23.07
N TYR A 114 7.84 -6.50 -23.85
CA TYR A 114 8.34 -6.68 -25.22
C TYR A 114 8.02 -5.51 -26.16
N HIS A 115 6.93 -4.82 -25.91
CA HIS A 115 6.50 -3.65 -26.70
C HIS A 115 7.05 -2.31 -26.19
N SER A 116 7.70 -2.29 -25.03
CA SER A 116 8.33 -1.07 -24.55
C SER A 116 9.71 -0.90 -25.18
N ALA A 117 9.89 0.19 -25.91
CA ALA A 117 11.13 0.54 -26.62
C ALA A 117 12.39 0.69 -25.69
N PHE A 118 12.21 0.58 -24.40
CA PHE A 118 13.28 0.68 -23.40
C PHE A 118 13.94 -0.66 -23.03
N LEU A 119 13.37 -1.79 -23.42
CA LEU A 119 13.87 -3.11 -23.07
C LEU A 119 14.21 -3.89 -24.34
N ASN A 120 15.31 -3.51 -24.99
CA ASN A 120 15.92 -4.28 -26.12
C ASN A 120 16.55 -5.61 -25.67
N LYS A 121 16.12 -6.21 -24.58
CA LYS A 121 16.70 -7.43 -24.04
C LYS A 121 15.64 -8.51 -23.99
N ALA A 122 15.96 -9.66 -24.57
CA ALA A 122 15.16 -10.86 -24.37
C ALA A 122 15.16 -11.21 -22.88
N VAL A 123 14.00 -11.17 -22.25
CA VAL A 123 13.82 -11.49 -20.83
C VAL A 123 13.87 -13.02 -20.71
N THR A 124 14.75 -13.56 -19.88
CA THR A 124 14.82 -14.99 -19.63
C THR A 124 13.56 -15.50 -18.91
N PRO A 125 13.21 -16.80 -18.99
CA PRO A 125 12.09 -17.35 -18.24
C PRO A 125 12.14 -17.12 -16.72
N GLU A 126 13.32 -16.92 -16.16
CA GLU A 126 13.53 -16.62 -14.74
C GLU A 126 13.32 -15.12 -14.45
N GLU A 127 13.68 -14.25 -15.39
CA GLU A 127 13.38 -12.81 -15.35
C GLU A 127 11.91 -12.50 -15.64
N ASN A 128 11.16 -13.45 -16.18
CA ASN A 128 9.71 -13.36 -16.42
C ASN A 128 8.85 -13.44 -15.15
N ARG A 129 9.47 -13.58 -13.99
CA ARG A 129 8.74 -13.56 -12.73
C ARG A 129 8.44 -12.13 -12.35
N ARG A 130 7.19 -11.88 -11.93
CA ARG A 130 6.80 -10.59 -11.42
C ARG A 130 7.61 -10.30 -10.17
N GLN A 131 8.22 -9.12 -10.16
CA GLN A 131 8.94 -8.62 -9.01
C GLN A 131 8.07 -7.62 -8.28
N PHE A 132 8.01 -7.74 -6.96
CA PHE A 132 7.39 -6.74 -6.14
C PHE A 132 8.27 -5.48 -6.15
N MET A 133 7.67 -4.34 -6.48
CA MET A 133 8.35 -3.03 -6.41
C MET A 133 7.94 -2.32 -5.12
N PHE A 134 8.91 -1.90 -4.33
CA PHE A 134 8.73 -1.31 -3.01
C PHE A 134 8.33 0.19 -3.08
N ASP A 135 7.21 0.52 -3.68
CA ASP A 135 6.74 1.92 -3.68
C ASP A 135 6.18 2.36 -2.32
N PHE A 136 5.75 1.41 -1.46
CA PHE A 136 5.20 1.66 -0.12
C PHE A 136 5.95 0.90 0.99
N GLY A 137 7.25 0.74 0.86
CA GLY A 137 8.05 0.05 1.88
C GLY A 137 7.70 -1.43 2.06
N GLY A 138 7.12 -2.08 1.03
CA GLY A 138 6.74 -3.48 1.08
C GLY A 138 5.39 -3.75 1.76
N LEU A 139 4.55 -2.73 1.95
CA LEU A 139 3.19 -2.93 2.46
C LEU A 139 2.38 -3.86 1.57
N ASN A 140 1.64 -4.75 2.19
CA ASN A 140 0.70 -5.61 1.51
C ASN A 140 -0.61 -4.86 1.21
N VAL A 141 -1.41 -5.36 0.26
CA VAL A 141 -2.78 -4.86 0.07
C VAL A 141 -3.57 -5.00 1.37
N MET A 142 -4.40 -4.02 1.66
CA MET A 142 -5.23 -4.06 2.87
C MET A 142 -6.22 -5.22 2.79
N LYS A 143 -6.37 -5.95 3.91
CA LYS A 143 -7.26 -7.10 4.01
C LYS A 143 -8.70 -6.65 4.26
N PRO A 144 -9.68 -7.24 3.58
CA PRO A 144 -11.09 -6.94 3.81
C PRO A 144 -11.49 -7.19 5.27
N GLY A 145 -12.23 -6.24 5.83
CA GLY A 145 -12.71 -6.28 7.20
C GLY A 145 -11.69 -5.87 8.26
N HIS A 146 -10.44 -5.67 7.90
CA HIS A 146 -9.44 -5.08 8.79
C HIS A 146 -9.57 -3.56 8.80
N THR A 147 -9.20 -2.97 9.92
CA THR A 147 -9.16 -1.52 10.15
C THR A 147 -7.71 -1.05 10.13
N TYR A 148 -7.47 0.07 9.49
CA TYR A 148 -6.12 0.61 9.25
C TYR A 148 -6.03 2.06 9.69
N LEU A 149 -4.89 2.45 10.27
CA LEU A 149 -4.45 3.84 10.30
C LEU A 149 -3.79 4.15 8.97
N ILE A 150 -4.28 5.15 8.25
CA ILE A 150 -3.86 5.47 6.89
C ILE A 150 -3.37 6.91 6.82
N PHE A 151 -2.17 7.09 6.29
CA PHE A 151 -1.61 8.38 5.90
C PHE A 151 -1.96 8.63 4.44
N ALA A 152 -2.91 9.51 4.18
CA ALA A 152 -3.50 9.73 2.88
C ALA A 152 -3.54 11.22 2.52
N GLN A 153 -3.95 11.48 1.31
CA GLN A 153 -4.27 12.81 0.81
C GLN A 153 -5.62 12.78 0.10
N SER A 154 -6.35 13.87 0.16
CA SER A 154 -7.57 14.05 -0.62
C SER A 154 -7.38 15.09 -1.70
N ILE A 155 -8.12 14.91 -2.79
CA ILE A 155 -8.19 15.84 -3.91
C ILE A 155 -9.67 16.18 -4.10
N ASP A 156 -10.00 17.47 -4.03
CA ASP A 156 -11.34 17.95 -4.34
C ASP A 156 -11.45 18.33 -5.83
N PHE A 157 -12.35 17.66 -6.53
CA PHE A 157 -12.69 17.96 -7.92
C PHE A 157 -13.99 18.77 -8.06
N GLY A 158 -14.48 19.37 -6.96
CA GLY A 158 -15.69 20.16 -6.92
C GLY A 158 -16.99 19.37 -6.84
N ASN A 159 -17.04 18.17 -7.42
CA ASN A 159 -18.22 17.28 -7.40
C ASN A 159 -18.00 16.00 -6.60
N TYR A 160 -16.76 15.65 -6.34
CA TYR A 160 -16.36 14.48 -5.57
C TYR A 160 -14.94 14.67 -5.00
N THR A 161 -14.69 14.02 -3.89
CA THR A 161 -13.37 13.96 -3.26
C THR A 161 -12.76 12.59 -3.53
N MET A 162 -11.51 12.55 -3.97
CA MET A 162 -10.74 11.33 -4.11
C MET A 162 -9.76 11.22 -2.94
N ILE A 163 -9.71 10.05 -2.32
CA ILE A 163 -8.66 9.70 -1.37
C ILE A 163 -7.56 8.94 -2.11
N CYS A 164 -6.32 9.35 -1.89
CA CYS A 164 -5.14 8.66 -2.40
C CYS A 164 -4.25 8.24 -1.24
N ALA A 165 -3.77 7.01 -1.27
CA ALA A 165 -2.67 6.62 -0.40
C ALA A 165 -1.45 7.47 -0.75
N ASP A 166 -0.79 8.01 0.27
CA ASP A 166 0.42 8.78 0.05
C ASP A 166 1.56 7.88 -0.45
N LYS A 167 2.53 8.45 -1.16
CA LYS A 167 3.78 7.76 -1.52
C LYS A 167 4.78 7.69 -0.37
N HIS A 168 4.30 7.94 0.82
CA HIS A 168 5.08 7.79 2.03
C HIS A 168 5.37 6.32 2.29
N GLN A 169 6.56 6.01 2.69
CA GLN A 169 6.91 4.65 3.07
C GLN A 169 6.09 4.22 4.29
N TYR A 170 5.49 3.03 4.25
CA TYR A 170 4.53 2.57 5.25
C TYR A 170 3.30 3.48 5.40
N THR A 171 2.58 3.67 4.31
CA THR A 171 1.41 4.55 4.24
C THR A 171 0.26 4.11 5.14
N TRP A 172 0.14 2.84 5.47
CA TRP A 172 -0.90 2.32 6.36
C TRP A 172 -0.38 1.30 7.34
N PHE A 173 -1.06 1.23 8.50
CA PHE A 173 -0.78 0.29 9.58
C PHE A 173 -2.05 -0.45 9.94
N ASP A 174 -2.01 -1.79 9.87
CA ASP A 174 -3.14 -2.65 10.22
C ASP A 174 -3.39 -2.63 11.74
N LEU A 175 -4.54 -2.14 12.18
CA LEU A 175 -4.92 -2.08 13.58
C LEU A 175 -5.53 -3.40 14.09
N SER A 176 -5.86 -4.32 13.18
CA SER A 176 -6.46 -5.62 13.45
C SER A 176 -5.43 -6.76 13.46
N GLN A 177 -4.16 -6.47 13.21
CA GLN A 177 -3.09 -7.47 13.13
C GLN A 177 -1.84 -7.04 13.90
N THR A 178 -1.25 -7.96 14.66
CA THR A 178 -0.12 -7.68 15.55
C THR A 178 1.21 -8.20 15.03
N GLU A 179 1.21 -9.19 14.13
CA GLU A 179 2.45 -9.85 13.70
C GLU A 179 2.45 -10.21 12.23
N THR A 180 3.62 -10.09 11.62
CA THR A 180 3.98 -10.66 10.33
C THR A 180 4.98 -11.79 10.54
N LYS A 181 4.75 -12.94 9.93
CA LYS A 181 5.71 -14.06 9.96
C LYS A 181 6.71 -13.88 8.84
N VAL A 182 7.99 -13.85 9.19
CA VAL A 182 9.06 -13.98 8.20
C VAL A 182 9.11 -15.42 7.73
N MET A 183 9.10 -15.62 6.41
CA MET A 183 9.10 -16.94 5.78
C MET A 183 10.37 -17.13 4.96
N GLU A 184 10.78 -18.38 4.76
CA GLU A 184 11.93 -18.72 3.91
C GLU A 184 11.59 -18.74 2.40
N THR A 185 10.35 -18.45 2.05
CA THR A 185 9.88 -18.45 0.66
C THR A 185 9.78 -17.03 0.12
N ASN A 186 9.80 -16.89 -1.21
CA ASN A 186 9.72 -15.60 -1.90
C ASN A 186 8.43 -15.47 -2.71
N SER A 187 7.40 -16.26 -2.43
CA SER A 187 6.14 -16.22 -3.17
C SER A 187 5.10 -15.34 -2.48
N PHE A 188 4.37 -14.52 -3.22
CA PHE A 188 3.28 -13.72 -2.69
C PHE A 188 2.20 -14.56 -2.00
N SER A 189 1.88 -15.74 -2.52
CA SER A 189 0.89 -16.63 -1.93
C SER A 189 1.21 -17.01 -0.47
N ASP A 190 2.48 -17.07 -0.12
CA ASP A 190 2.93 -17.40 1.22
C ASP A 190 2.85 -16.19 2.18
N TYR A 191 2.96 -14.98 1.63
CA TYR A 191 2.95 -13.73 2.38
C TYR A 191 1.62 -12.98 2.34
N CYS A 192 0.64 -13.44 1.57
CA CYS A 192 -0.62 -12.70 1.39
C CYS A 192 -1.39 -12.44 2.69
N SER A 193 -1.15 -13.26 3.73
CA SER A 193 -1.72 -13.06 5.06
C SER A 193 -0.94 -12.07 5.93
N ASN A 194 0.27 -11.71 5.54
CA ASN A 194 1.13 -10.80 6.29
C ASN A 194 0.74 -9.34 6.06
N GLU A 195 1.05 -8.49 7.02
CA GLU A 195 0.85 -7.05 6.93
C GLU A 195 1.86 -6.39 5.99
N ILE A 196 3.07 -6.93 5.96
CA ILE A 196 4.14 -6.46 5.10
C ILE A 196 4.72 -7.59 4.24
N PHE A 197 5.09 -7.25 3.02
CA PHE A 197 5.52 -8.17 1.98
C PHE A 197 7.06 -8.16 1.88
N THR A 198 7.71 -8.86 2.81
CA THR A 198 9.18 -8.95 2.87
C THR A 198 9.64 -10.29 3.47
N ASN A 199 10.81 -10.75 3.08
CA ASN A 199 11.51 -11.87 3.70
C ASN A 199 12.68 -11.41 4.61
N SER A 200 12.84 -10.11 4.81
CA SER A 200 13.86 -9.54 5.69
C SER A 200 13.33 -9.36 7.11
N LYS A 201 13.90 -10.09 8.06
CA LYS A 201 13.56 -9.90 9.47
C LYS A 201 13.86 -8.48 9.96
N ALA A 202 14.94 -7.88 9.48
CA ALA A 202 15.29 -6.50 9.86
C ALA A 202 14.23 -5.50 9.43
N VAL A 203 13.68 -5.65 8.22
CA VAL A 203 12.57 -4.81 7.73
C VAL A 203 11.31 -5.03 8.56
N VAL A 204 10.97 -6.28 8.91
CA VAL A 204 9.82 -6.58 9.77
C VAL A 204 9.98 -5.95 11.16
N ASP A 205 11.14 -6.10 11.77
CA ASP A 205 11.42 -5.55 13.10
C ASP A 205 11.32 -4.01 13.09
N ASP A 206 11.85 -3.36 12.05
CA ASP A 206 11.79 -1.90 11.88
C ASP A 206 10.35 -1.40 11.65
N TYR A 207 9.60 -2.10 10.81
CA TYR A 207 8.19 -1.78 10.56
C TYR A 207 7.36 -1.82 11.85
N TYR A 208 7.47 -2.89 12.65
CA TYR A 208 6.69 -3.01 13.88
C TYR A 208 7.16 -2.07 14.98
N ARG A 209 8.45 -1.73 15.00
CA ARG A 209 8.95 -0.64 15.85
C ARG A 209 8.27 0.68 15.50
N LEU A 210 8.33 1.06 14.22
CA LEU A 210 7.72 2.31 13.76
C LEU A 210 6.20 2.30 13.97
N LYS A 211 5.51 1.21 13.62
CA LYS A 211 4.07 1.07 13.87
C LYS A 211 3.73 1.34 15.32
N LYS A 212 4.43 0.71 16.26
CA LYS A 212 4.23 0.93 17.70
C LYS A 212 4.41 2.39 18.08
N ASP A 213 5.47 3.03 17.58
CA ASP A 213 5.79 4.42 17.90
C ASP A 213 4.75 5.37 17.32
N VAL A 214 4.28 5.14 16.09
CA VAL A 214 3.21 5.92 15.44
C VAL A 214 1.87 5.78 16.19
N LEU A 215 1.50 4.56 16.58
CA LEU A 215 0.27 4.33 17.35
C LEU A 215 0.32 5.02 18.71
N ASN A 216 1.47 4.98 19.40
CA ASN A 216 1.67 5.68 20.66
C ASN A 216 1.62 7.21 20.48
N TYR A 217 2.18 7.73 19.40
CA TYR A 217 2.19 9.17 19.10
C TYR A 217 0.77 9.75 18.97
N TYR A 218 -0.15 8.98 18.36
CA TYR A 218 -1.56 9.39 18.18
C TYR A 218 -2.50 8.83 19.26
N ASP A 219 -2.01 8.14 20.29
CA ASP A 219 -2.82 7.44 21.31
C ASP A 219 -3.86 6.46 20.71
N ILE A 220 -3.47 5.77 19.64
CA ILE A 220 -4.33 4.79 18.95
C ILE A 220 -4.08 3.40 19.51
N ARG A 221 -5.18 2.67 19.76
CA ARG A 221 -5.14 1.29 20.23
C ARG A 221 -5.37 0.30 19.09
N MET A 222 -4.71 -0.85 19.22
CA MET A 222 -5.03 -2.01 18.37
C MET A 222 -6.45 -2.51 18.65
N TYR A 223 -7.14 -2.91 17.61
CA TYR A 223 -8.42 -3.60 17.74
C TYR A 223 -8.17 -5.06 18.13
N ALA A 224 -8.93 -5.55 19.11
CA ALA A 224 -8.83 -6.93 19.62
C ALA A 224 -9.70 -7.89 18.77
#